data_01838d0d6b859466dd80f72587aaae83
#
_entry.id   01838d0d6b859466dd80f72587aaae83
#
_cell.length_a   1.000
_cell.length_b   1.000
_cell.length_c   1.000
_cell.angle_alpha   90.00
_cell.angle_beta   90.00
_cell.angle_gamma   90.00
#
_symmetry.space_group_name_H-M   'P 1'
#
loop_
_entity.id
_entity.type
_entity.pdbx_description
1 polymer ?
#
loop_
_entity_poly.entity_id
_entity_poly.type
_entity_poly.pdbx_seq_one_letter_code
_entity_poly.pdbx_strand_id
1 'polypeptide(L)'
;DVTVERVDALDLWRYGTPGPRSTMPAAELTDDPWQFADTATRALFARVRAACGRELSEASEIFVGVQTSADAVYIFREVSSTPNTVTLRWDGRHWPIERDILRPCLLDVTLNPYARAEANTWMIFPYEIVNGARTRAQLIQPADMARRFPLCLAYLTARQADLQRRNIVGGTAATRQFYQFGRSQSLTKFDSPKIILPILSREARYAYDD
;
A
#
# COMPACT_ATOMS: atom_id res chain seq x y z
N ASP A 1 -32.55 21.73 -9.02
CA ASP A 1 -31.67 21.67 -7.84
C ASP A 1 -31.89 20.36 -7.09
N VAL A 2 -30.85 19.88 -6.47
CA VAL A 2 -30.86 18.70 -5.59
C VAL A 2 -30.58 19.18 -4.17
N THR A 3 -31.36 18.70 -3.21
CA THR A 3 -31.12 18.97 -1.80
C THR A 3 -30.32 17.82 -1.19
N VAL A 4 -29.19 18.14 -0.58
CA VAL A 4 -28.35 17.23 0.16
C VAL A 4 -28.55 17.47 1.66
N GLU A 5 -28.86 16.42 2.38
CA GLU A 5 -28.96 16.44 3.84
C GLU A 5 -27.87 15.57 4.45
N ARG A 6 -27.07 16.17 5.33
CA ARG A 6 -26.06 15.44 6.07
C ARG A 6 -26.61 14.95 7.39
N VAL A 7 -26.54 13.66 7.65
CA VAL A 7 -26.94 13.06 8.92
C VAL A 7 -25.74 12.39 9.58
N ASP A 8 -25.55 12.62 10.86
CA ASP A 8 -24.41 12.05 11.61
C ASP A 8 -24.68 10.61 12.06
N ALA A 9 -25.96 10.24 12.16
CA ALA A 9 -26.36 8.87 12.46
C ALA A 9 -27.67 8.52 11.74
N LEU A 10 -27.73 7.32 11.17
CA LEU A 10 -28.91 6.83 10.45
C LEU A 10 -30.17 6.80 11.33
N ASP A 11 -30.01 6.52 12.62
CA ASP A 11 -31.12 6.49 13.57
C ASP A 11 -31.74 7.87 13.77
N LEU A 12 -30.94 8.94 13.85
CA LEU A 12 -31.46 10.32 13.94
C LEU A 12 -32.29 10.67 12.71
N TRP A 13 -31.87 10.26 11.52
CA TRP A 13 -32.61 10.46 10.28
C TRP A 13 -33.94 9.67 10.29
N ARG A 14 -33.93 8.41 10.72
CA ARG A 14 -35.16 7.57 10.82
C ARG A 14 -36.21 8.14 11.76
N TYR A 15 -35.76 8.80 12.82
CA TYR A 15 -36.66 9.43 13.81
C TYR A 15 -37.02 10.89 13.49
N GLY A 16 -36.69 11.33 12.25
CA GLY A 16 -37.11 12.65 11.76
C GLY A 16 -36.29 13.83 12.31
N THR A 17 -35.11 13.58 12.86
CA THR A 17 -34.20 14.65 13.24
C THR A 17 -33.51 15.19 12.00
N PRO A 18 -33.79 16.42 11.53
CA PRO A 18 -33.19 16.94 10.31
C PRO A 18 -31.72 17.27 10.54
N GLY A 19 -30.86 16.89 9.58
CA GLY A 19 -29.47 17.32 9.51
C GLY A 19 -29.29 18.65 8.76
N PRO A 20 -28.08 19.19 8.75
CA PRO A 20 -27.74 20.34 7.91
C PRO A 20 -28.05 20.04 6.45
N ARG A 21 -28.75 20.97 5.79
CA ARG A 21 -29.14 20.85 4.38
C ARG A 21 -28.38 21.85 3.52
N SER A 22 -27.99 21.44 2.35
CA SER A 22 -27.44 22.28 1.29
C SER A 22 -28.12 21.97 -0.02
N THR A 23 -28.16 22.93 -0.94
CA THR A 23 -28.67 22.73 -2.29
C THR A 23 -27.53 22.82 -3.28
N MET A 24 -27.62 22.05 -4.33
CA MET A 24 -26.68 22.08 -5.46
C MET A 24 -27.43 21.95 -6.78
N PRO A 25 -26.94 22.55 -7.87
CA PRO A 25 -27.52 22.34 -9.19
C PRO A 25 -27.44 20.87 -9.61
N ALA A 26 -28.53 20.34 -10.16
CA ALA A 26 -28.54 18.96 -10.63
C ALA A 26 -27.48 18.68 -11.73
N ALA A 27 -27.11 19.71 -12.50
CA ALA A 27 -26.06 19.64 -13.50
C ALA A 27 -24.65 19.36 -12.93
N GLU A 28 -24.43 19.54 -11.64
CA GLU A 28 -23.17 19.20 -10.97
C GLU A 28 -23.07 17.71 -10.60
N LEU A 29 -24.15 16.95 -10.73
CA LEU A 29 -24.19 15.50 -10.58
C LEU A 29 -23.83 14.85 -11.93
N THR A 30 -22.54 14.73 -12.19
CA THR A 30 -21.97 14.10 -13.37
C THR A 30 -21.59 12.64 -13.07
N ASP A 31 -20.95 11.96 -14.03
CA ASP A 31 -20.37 10.64 -13.84
C ASP A 31 -19.09 10.65 -12.97
N ASP A 32 -18.56 11.85 -12.65
CA ASP A 32 -17.44 12.02 -11.74
C ASP A 32 -17.86 11.76 -10.27
N PRO A 33 -16.91 11.46 -9.37
CA PRO A 33 -17.20 11.28 -7.96
C PRO A 33 -17.90 12.51 -7.34
N TRP A 34 -19.09 12.30 -6.80
CA TRP A 34 -19.91 13.38 -6.26
C TRP A 34 -19.31 13.95 -4.96
N GLN A 35 -19.26 15.27 -4.88
CA GLN A 35 -18.80 15.98 -3.68
C GLN A 35 -19.98 16.71 -3.04
N PHE A 36 -20.52 16.13 -1.96
CA PHE A 36 -21.63 16.70 -1.20
C PHE A 36 -21.15 17.70 -0.13
N ALA A 37 -20.28 18.62 -0.54
CA ALA A 37 -19.82 19.70 0.33
C ALA A 37 -20.82 20.87 0.35
N ASP A 38 -20.81 21.65 1.43
CA ASP A 38 -21.57 22.89 1.48
C ASP A 38 -21.07 23.91 0.43
N THR A 39 -21.90 24.94 0.17
CA THR A 39 -21.61 25.93 -0.85
C THR A 39 -20.29 26.68 -0.62
N ALA A 40 -19.93 26.98 0.63
CA ALA A 40 -18.69 27.69 0.95
C ALA A 40 -17.47 26.81 0.66
N THR A 41 -17.52 25.55 1.04
CA THR A 41 -16.47 24.54 0.75
C THR A 41 -16.31 24.34 -0.75
N ARG A 42 -17.40 24.21 -1.51
CA ARG A 42 -17.34 24.09 -2.98
C ARG A 42 -16.71 25.34 -3.63
N ALA A 43 -17.10 26.53 -3.18
CA ALA A 43 -16.50 27.77 -3.68
C ALA A 43 -15.00 27.86 -3.37
N LEU A 44 -14.57 27.39 -2.20
CA LEU A 44 -13.15 27.29 -1.86
C LEU A 44 -12.41 26.34 -2.80
N PHE A 45 -12.92 25.14 -3.03
CA PHE A 45 -12.32 24.19 -3.98
C PHE A 45 -12.25 24.74 -5.40
N ALA A 46 -13.29 25.41 -5.87
CA ALA A 46 -13.28 26.05 -7.17
C ALA A 46 -12.18 27.12 -7.29
N ARG A 47 -11.98 27.92 -6.23
CA ARG A 47 -10.89 28.91 -6.17
C ARG A 47 -9.52 28.27 -6.16
N VAL A 48 -9.32 27.22 -5.36
CA VAL A 48 -8.06 26.46 -5.32
C VAL A 48 -7.76 25.86 -6.70
N ARG A 49 -8.74 25.20 -7.31
CA ARG A 49 -8.60 24.60 -8.64
C ARG A 49 -8.26 25.65 -9.72
N ALA A 50 -8.89 26.82 -9.67
CA ALA A 50 -8.59 27.92 -10.60
C ALA A 50 -7.19 28.53 -10.37
N ALA A 51 -6.69 28.52 -9.15
CA ALA A 51 -5.34 29.01 -8.80
C ALA A 51 -4.23 27.97 -9.09
N CYS A 52 -4.57 26.68 -9.10
CA CYS A 52 -3.64 25.60 -9.38
C CYS A 52 -3.65 25.31 -10.89
N GLY A 53 -2.63 25.76 -11.61
CA GLY A 53 -2.51 25.57 -13.06
C GLY A 53 -2.23 24.13 -13.51
N ARG A 54 -2.02 23.19 -12.59
CA ARG A 54 -1.71 21.78 -12.89
C ARG A 54 -2.34 20.86 -11.83
N GLU A 55 -2.78 19.70 -12.27
CA GLU A 55 -3.22 18.63 -11.37
C GLU A 55 -2.02 17.80 -10.89
N LEU A 56 -2.15 17.16 -9.73
CA LEU A 56 -1.10 16.29 -9.18
C LEU A 56 -0.79 15.13 -10.12
N SER A 57 -1.80 14.60 -10.81
CA SER A 57 -1.67 13.54 -11.82
C SER A 57 -0.78 13.90 -13.02
N GLU A 58 -0.62 15.20 -13.32
CA GLU A 58 0.27 15.69 -14.38
C GLU A 58 1.71 15.81 -13.92
N ALA A 59 1.94 15.91 -12.60
CA ALA A 59 3.24 16.12 -12.00
C ALA A 59 3.84 14.86 -11.38
N SER A 60 3.01 13.86 -11.07
CA SER A 60 3.42 12.66 -10.36
C SER A 60 2.60 11.45 -10.78
N GLU A 61 3.16 10.28 -10.60
CA GLU A 61 2.44 9.01 -10.72
C GLU A 61 1.96 8.56 -9.34
N ILE A 62 0.65 8.39 -9.19
CA ILE A 62 0.04 7.90 -7.94
C ILE A 62 -0.14 6.39 -8.04
N PHE A 63 0.36 5.65 -7.07
CA PHE A 63 0.26 4.19 -7.05
C PHE A 63 0.06 3.66 -5.63
N VAL A 64 -0.51 2.48 -5.55
CA VAL A 64 -0.62 1.74 -4.28
C VAL A 64 0.68 0.97 -4.05
N GLY A 65 1.17 0.95 -2.83
CA GLY A 65 2.36 0.19 -2.45
C GLY A 65 2.23 -1.32 -2.71
N VAL A 66 3.27 -2.05 -2.37
CA VAL A 66 3.33 -3.50 -2.58
C VAL A 66 2.19 -4.21 -1.85
N GLN A 67 1.53 -5.14 -2.51
CA GLN A 67 0.42 -5.91 -1.98
C GLN A 67 0.77 -7.41 -1.92
N THR A 68 1.21 -7.86 -0.76
CA THR A 68 1.63 -9.25 -0.56
C THR A 68 0.44 -10.21 -0.51
N SER A 69 -0.72 -9.74 -0.05
CA SER A 69 -1.90 -10.52 0.34
C SER A 69 -1.62 -11.55 1.45
N ALA A 70 -0.49 -11.39 2.15
CA ALA A 70 -0.11 -12.17 3.33
C ALA A 70 0.92 -11.41 4.16
N ASP A 71 0.61 -10.19 4.56
CA ASP A 71 1.54 -9.30 5.28
C ASP A 71 2.09 -9.97 6.55
N ALA A 72 1.28 -10.73 7.28
CA ALA A 72 1.71 -11.49 8.45
C ALA A 72 2.76 -12.58 8.17
N VAL A 73 3.02 -12.91 6.89
CA VAL A 73 4.10 -13.82 6.48
C VAL A 73 5.30 -13.06 5.97
N TYR A 74 5.09 -12.03 5.19
CA TYR A 74 6.16 -11.33 4.48
C TYR A 74 6.74 -10.16 5.26
N ILE A 75 5.96 -9.52 6.15
CA ILE A 75 6.38 -8.34 6.89
C ILE A 75 6.55 -8.70 8.36
N PHE A 76 7.71 -8.36 8.93
CA PHE A 76 8.03 -8.72 10.30
C PHE A 76 8.90 -7.67 10.99
N ARG A 77 8.85 -7.66 12.31
CA ARG A 77 9.76 -6.90 13.15
C ARG A 77 11.00 -7.73 13.44
N GLU A 78 12.13 -7.08 13.40
CA GLU A 78 13.41 -7.68 13.77
C GLU A 78 13.43 -8.06 15.26
N VAL A 79 13.88 -9.28 15.56
CA VAL A 79 14.18 -9.73 16.92
C VAL A 79 15.67 -9.61 17.19
N SER A 80 16.49 -9.98 16.22
CA SER A 80 17.94 -9.86 16.23
C SER A 80 18.48 -9.88 14.82
N SER A 81 19.69 -9.43 14.61
CA SER A 81 20.35 -9.47 13.30
C SER A 81 21.85 -9.75 13.39
N THR A 82 22.37 -10.20 12.28
CA THR A 82 23.80 -10.30 11.97
C THR A 82 24.09 -9.49 10.70
N PRO A 83 25.35 -9.36 10.27
CA PRO A 83 25.63 -8.73 8.99
C PRO A 83 24.88 -9.37 7.80
N ASN A 84 24.66 -10.67 7.83
CA ASN A 84 24.10 -11.44 6.72
C ASN A 84 22.63 -11.85 6.90
N THR A 85 22.08 -11.79 8.10
CA THR A 85 20.72 -12.25 8.40
C THR A 85 19.96 -11.31 9.32
N VAL A 86 18.63 -11.31 9.19
CA VAL A 86 17.70 -10.71 10.13
C VAL A 86 16.78 -11.80 10.64
N THR A 87 16.57 -11.87 11.95
CA THR A 87 15.79 -12.93 12.58
C THR A 87 14.39 -12.43 12.93
N LEU A 88 13.38 -13.16 12.52
CA LEU A 88 12.01 -12.99 12.96
C LEU A 88 11.60 -14.06 13.97
N ARG A 89 10.51 -13.82 14.69
CA ARG A 89 9.89 -14.82 15.58
C ARG A 89 8.51 -15.21 15.04
N TRP A 90 8.32 -16.51 14.85
CA TRP A 90 7.02 -17.06 14.48
C TRP A 90 6.84 -18.44 15.12
N ASP A 91 5.65 -18.73 15.66
CA ASP A 91 5.28 -19.98 16.33
C ASP A 91 6.29 -20.41 17.42
N GLY A 92 6.69 -19.44 18.25
CA GLY A 92 7.65 -19.67 19.33
C GLY A 92 9.10 -19.90 18.88
N ARG A 93 9.37 -19.97 17.56
CA ARG A 93 10.69 -20.22 16.98
C ARG A 93 11.30 -18.97 16.40
N HIS A 94 12.62 -18.94 16.36
CA HIS A 94 13.41 -17.92 15.67
C HIS A 94 13.77 -18.40 14.27
N TRP A 95 13.51 -17.54 13.28
CA TRP A 95 13.74 -17.81 11.89
C TRP A 95 14.70 -16.74 11.33
N PRO A 96 15.99 -17.08 11.12
CA PRO A 96 16.89 -16.19 10.41
C PRO A 96 16.54 -16.17 8.93
N ILE A 97 16.58 -14.99 8.33
CA ILE A 97 16.32 -14.74 6.91
C ILE A 97 17.54 -14.01 6.34
N GLU A 98 17.98 -14.38 5.18
CA GLU A 98 19.09 -13.71 4.50
C GLU A 98 18.74 -12.24 4.25
N ARG A 99 19.69 -11.34 4.56
CA ARG A 99 19.47 -9.89 4.46
C ARG A 99 19.19 -9.42 3.03
N ASP A 100 19.84 -10.05 2.05
CA ASP A 100 19.78 -9.64 0.63
C ASP A 100 18.38 -9.81 -0.01
N ILE A 101 17.54 -10.69 0.55
CA ILE A 101 16.15 -10.85 0.09
C ILE A 101 15.19 -9.89 0.81
N LEU A 102 15.67 -9.13 1.79
CA LEU A 102 14.85 -8.24 2.60
C LEU A 102 14.86 -6.82 2.06
N ARG A 103 13.76 -6.13 2.27
CA ARG A 103 13.63 -4.69 2.05
C ARG A 103 13.10 -4.03 3.32
N PRO A 104 13.63 -2.85 3.70
CA PRO A 104 13.06 -2.06 4.78
C PRO A 104 11.63 -1.67 4.40
N CYS A 105 10.70 -1.72 5.35
CA CYS A 105 9.28 -1.51 5.11
C CYS A 105 8.65 -0.72 6.25
N LEU A 106 7.58 0.00 5.93
CA LEU A 106 6.72 0.69 6.88
C LEU A 106 5.45 -0.13 7.13
N LEU A 107 5.15 -0.42 8.37
CA LEU A 107 3.90 -1.06 8.77
C LEU A 107 3.33 -0.38 10.01
N ASP A 108 2.07 0.04 9.95
CA ASP A 108 1.34 0.65 11.06
C ASP A 108 2.09 1.83 11.70
N VAL A 109 2.66 2.70 10.89
CA VAL A 109 3.37 3.90 11.35
C VAL A 109 2.51 5.15 11.19
N THR A 110 2.66 6.08 12.13
CA THR A 110 2.15 7.44 11.96
C THR A 110 3.19 8.27 11.23
N LEU A 111 2.87 8.69 10.01
CA LEU A 111 3.75 9.57 9.26
C LEU A 111 3.71 10.99 9.84
N ASN A 112 4.87 11.58 9.99
CA ASN A 112 5.01 12.98 10.37
C ASN A 112 5.17 13.82 9.10
N PRO A 113 4.43 14.94 8.96
CA PRO A 113 4.55 15.81 7.80
C PRO A 113 5.98 16.30 7.59
N TYR A 114 6.44 16.26 6.35
CA TYR A 114 7.78 16.72 5.93
C TYR A 114 8.97 15.97 6.54
N ALA A 115 8.72 14.87 7.28
CA ALA A 115 9.77 14.02 7.79
C ALA A 115 10.19 12.96 6.76
N ARG A 116 11.38 12.40 6.93
CA ARG A 116 11.76 11.17 6.24
C ARG A 116 11.00 10.00 6.82
N ALA A 117 10.63 9.06 5.96
CA ALA A 117 10.01 7.82 6.39
C ALA A 117 11.10 6.87 6.92
N GLU A 118 11.00 6.50 8.19
CA GLU A 118 11.91 5.53 8.81
C GLU A 118 11.26 4.16 8.88
N ALA A 119 11.88 3.18 8.22
CA ALA A 119 11.40 1.82 8.21
C ALA A 119 11.40 1.23 9.64
N ASN A 120 10.30 0.59 10.01
CA ASN A 120 10.11 -0.05 11.31
C ASN A 120 10.01 -1.57 11.24
N THR A 121 10.05 -2.13 10.04
CA THR A 121 9.89 -3.55 9.74
C THR A 121 10.76 -3.93 8.55
N TRP A 122 10.88 -5.25 8.34
CA TRP A 122 11.47 -5.85 7.17
C TRP A 122 10.40 -6.57 6.37
N MET A 123 10.54 -6.53 5.03
CA MET A 123 9.70 -7.29 4.13
C MET A 123 10.56 -8.30 3.34
N ILE A 124 10.15 -9.56 3.32
CA ILE A 124 10.68 -10.55 2.39
C ILE A 124 10.21 -10.18 0.99
N PHE A 125 11.16 -9.92 0.09
CA PHE A 125 10.90 -9.47 -1.28
C PHE A 125 11.46 -10.48 -2.29
N PRO A 126 10.71 -11.54 -2.66
CA PRO A 126 11.20 -12.64 -3.48
C PRO A 126 11.25 -12.30 -4.97
N TYR A 127 11.65 -11.08 -5.30
CA TYR A 127 11.74 -10.58 -6.68
C TYR A 127 13.08 -9.91 -6.92
N GLU A 128 13.52 -9.98 -8.17
CA GLU A 128 14.62 -9.19 -8.70
C GLU A 128 14.09 -8.10 -9.61
N ILE A 129 14.64 -6.91 -9.50
CA ILE A 129 14.33 -5.80 -10.40
C ILE A 129 15.31 -5.88 -11.57
N VAL A 130 14.78 -6.23 -12.74
CA VAL A 130 15.56 -6.36 -13.96
C VAL A 130 15.39 -5.09 -14.79
N ASN A 131 16.49 -4.37 -14.97
CA ASN A 131 16.55 -3.20 -15.82
C ASN A 131 16.83 -3.60 -17.27
N GLY A 132 16.06 -3.05 -18.21
CA GLY A 132 16.16 -3.31 -19.63
C GLY A 132 15.40 -2.22 -20.40
N ALA A 133 14.91 -2.53 -21.58
CA ALA A 133 14.04 -1.61 -22.33
C ALA A 133 12.80 -1.16 -21.51
N ARG A 134 12.36 -2.00 -20.60
CA ARG A 134 11.39 -1.68 -19.54
C ARG A 134 11.85 -2.33 -18.24
N THR A 135 11.84 -1.59 -17.14
CA THR A 135 12.08 -2.14 -15.80
C THR A 135 10.94 -3.08 -15.42
N ARG A 136 11.26 -4.28 -14.96
CA ARG A 136 10.29 -5.29 -14.54
C ARG A 136 10.74 -6.00 -13.28
N ALA A 137 9.78 -6.41 -12.46
CA ALA A 137 10.02 -7.30 -11.33
C ALA A 137 9.88 -8.76 -11.81
N GLN A 138 10.88 -9.56 -11.54
CA GLN A 138 10.92 -10.98 -11.89
C GLN A 138 10.98 -11.81 -10.62
N LEU A 139 10.05 -12.75 -10.46
CA LEU A 139 10.05 -13.66 -9.31
C LEU A 139 11.31 -14.54 -9.34
N ILE A 140 12.02 -14.61 -8.22
CA ILE A 140 13.20 -15.48 -8.06
C ILE A 140 12.75 -16.92 -8.23
N GLN A 141 13.41 -17.66 -9.11
CA GLN A 141 13.02 -19.03 -9.41
C GLN A 141 13.37 -19.99 -8.27
N PRO A 142 12.67 -21.14 -8.12
CA PRO A 142 12.86 -22.06 -7.00
C PRO A 142 14.31 -22.53 -6.82
N ALA A 143 15.03 -22.79 -7.90
CA ALA A 143 16.43 -23.22 -7.85
C ALA A 143 17.34 -22.11 -7.28
N ASP A 144 17.09 -20.85 -7.67
CA ASP A 144 17.85 -19.71 -7.17
C ASP A 144 17.46 -19.37 -5.72
N MET A 145 16.19 -19.50 -5.36
CA MET A 145 15.73 -19.38 -3.96
C MET A 145 16.45 -20.41 -3.08
N ALA A 146 16.50 -21.67 -3.48
CA ALA A 146 17.15 -22.73 -2.72
C ALA A 146 18.68 -22.52 -2.60
N ARG A 147 19.31 -21.98 -3.63
CA ARG A 147 20.76 -21.74 -3.67
C ARG A 147 21.18 -20.49 -2.91
N ARG A 148 20.44 -19.38 -3.07
CA ARG A 148 20.84 -18.06 -2.56
C ARG A 148 20.19 -17.71 -1.23
N PHE A 149 18.96 -18.20 -1.00
CA PHE A 149 18.12 -17.85 0.14
C PHE A 149 17.50 -19.08 0.82
N PRO A 150 18.33 -20.09 1.21
CA PRO A 150 17.82 -21.32 1.79
C PRO A 150 17.06 -21.11 3.12
N LEU A 151 17.49 -20.15 3.95
CA LEU A 151 16.82 -19.85 5.22
C LEU A 151 15.43 -19.24 4.98
N CYS A 152 15.35 -18.26 4.06
CA CYS A 152 14.09 -17.68 3.64
C CYS A 152 13.15 -18.73 3.05
N LEU A 153 13.66 -19.61 2.18
CA LEU A 153 12.86 -20.68 1.59
C LEU A 153 12.34 -21.64 2.65
N ALA A 154 13.15 -22.01 3.65
CA ALA A 154 12.73 -22.87 4.75
C ALA A 154 11.57 -22.23 5.55
N TYR A 155 11.68 -20.94 5.88
CA TYR A 155 10.61 -20.20 6.53
C TYR A 155 9.34 -20.14 5.68
N LEU A 156 9.44 -19.75 4.41
CA LEU A 156 8.28 -19.66 3.51
C LEU A 156 7.62 -21.03 3.29
N THR A 157 8.42 -22.12 3.27
CA THR A 157 7.90 -23.49 3.20
C THR A 157 7.13 -23.86 4.48
N ALA A 158 7.62 -23.49 5.65
CA ALA A 158 6.89 -23.68 6.91
C ALA A 158 5.56 -22.91 6.92
N ARG A 159 5.47 -21.78 6.21
CA ARG A 159 4.26 -20.95 6.06
C ARG A 159 3.46 -21.26 4.80
N GLN A 160 3.77 -22.34 4.08
CA GLN A 160 3.15 -22.65 2.77
C GLN A 160 1.62 -22.78 2.86
N ALA A 161 1.09 -23.37 3.93
CA ALA A 161 -0.35 -23.51 4.12
C ALA A 161 -1.07 -22.15 4.20
N ASP A 162 -0.47 -21.16 4.86
CA ASP A 162 -1.01 -19.78 4.92
C ASP A 162 -0.94 -19.11 3.56
N LEU A 163 0.15 -19.33 2.84
CA LEU A 163 0.39 -18.73 1.53
C LEU A 163 -0.51 -19.32 0.44
N GLN A 164 -0.90 -20.58 0.54
CA GLN A 164 -1.80 -21.24 -0.43
C GLN A 164 -3.26 -20.83 -0.30
N ARG A 165 -3.69 -20.34 0.88
CA ARG A 165 -5.07 -19.90 1.13
C ARG A 165 -5.42 -18.57 0.48
N ARG A 166 -4.44 -17.79 0.04
CA ARG A 166 -4.64 -16.45 -0.50
C ARG A 166 -4.97 -16.44 -1.99
N ASN A 167 -5.63 -15.40 -2.43
CA ASN A 167 -5.85 -15.18 -3.85
C ASN A 167 -4.64 -14.51 -4.49
N ILE A 168 -4.08 -15.13 -5.54
CA ILE A 168 -2.98 -14.60 -6.33
C ILE A 168 -3.52 -14.15 -7.68
N VAL A 169 -3.34 -12.87 -7.99
CA VAL A 169 -3.72 -12.28 -9.27
C VAL A 169 -2.52 -12.30 -10.21
N GLY A 170 -2.71 -12.78 -11.43
CA GLY A 170 -1.66 -12.87 -12.45
C GLY A 170 -0.90 -14.19 -12.43
N GLY A 171 -0.17 -14.43 -13.51
CA GLY A 171 0.50 -15.70 -13.78
C GLY A 171 -0.45 -16.85 -14.13
N THR A 172 0.08 -17.95 -14.65
CA THR A 172 -0.63 -19.19 -14.88
C THR A 172 -0.38 -20.18 -13.75
N ALA A 173 -1.19 -21.23 -13.63
CA ALA A 173 -0.95 -22.29 -12.63
C ALA A 173 0.45 -22.90 -12.76
N ALA A 174 0.98 -22.98 -13.98
CA ALA A 174 2.33 -23.52 -14.26
C ALA A 174 3.48 -22.57 -13.85
N THR A 175 3.23 -21.25 -13.81
CA THR A 175 4.26 -20.24 -13.50
C THR A 175 4.15 -19.67 -12.08
N ARG A 176 3.07 -19.96 -11.37
CA ARG A 176 2.86 -19.52 -10.00
C ARG A 176 3.73 -20.29 -9.01
N GLN A 177 4.40 -19.53 -8.15
CA GLN A 177 5.08 -20.09 -7.00
C GLN A 177 4.30 -19.73 -5.72
N PHE A 178 4.29 -20.62 -4.73
CA PHE A 178 3.55 -20.39 -3.49
C PHE A 178 4.01 -19.13 -2.73
N TYR A 179 5.26 -18.70 -2.94
CA TYR A 179 5.84 -17.49 -2.34
C TYR A 179 5.73 -16.24 -3.22
N GLN A 180 4.99 -16.26 -4.30
CA GLN A 180 4.69 -15.08 -5.10
C GLN A 180 3.73 -14.15 -4.33
N PHE A 181 3.85 -12.84 -4.45
CA PHE A 181 2.88 -11.91 -3.86
C PHE A 181 1.49 -12.03 -4.50
N GLY A 182 0.47 -11.64 -3.75
CA GLY A 182 -0.90 -11.68 -4.24
C GLY A 182 -1.12 -10.79 -5.46
N ARG A 183 -0.38 -9.69 -5.55
CA ARG A 183 -0.38 -8.77 -6.69
C ARG A 183 1.03 -8.33 -7.04
N SER A 184 1.30 -8.16 -8.34
CA SER A 184 2.62 -7.80 -8.87
C SER A 184 2.73 -6.31 -9.26
N GLN A 185 1.69 -5.52 -9.04
CA GLN A 185 1.74 -4.09 -9.33
C GLN A 185 2.70 -3.36 -8.39
N SER A 186 3.31 -2.29 -8.87
CA SER A 186 4.20 -1.39 -8.12
C SER A 186 5.49 -2.00 -7.56
N LEU A 187 5.80 -3.26 -7.87
CA LEU A 187 7.03 -3.91 -7.38
C LEU A 187 8.31 -3.18 -7.82
N THR A 188 8.32 -2.64 -9.05
CA THR A 188 9.47 -1.91 -9.60
C THR A 188 9.65 -0.51 -8.99
N LYS A 189 8.67 -0.02 -8.23
CA LYS A 189 8.67 1.31 -7.63
C LYS A 189 9.06 1.30 -6.16
N PHE A 190 9.28 0.10 -5.59
CA PHE A 190 9.55 -0.05 -4.17
C PHE A 190 10.82 0.69 -3.75
N ASP A 191 11.90 0.50 -4.50
CA ASP A 191 13.22 1.09 -4.23
C ASP A 191 13.41 2.50 -4.86
N SER A 192 12.36 3.09 -5.44
CA SER A 192 12.43 4.44 -6.05
C SER A 192 12.10 5.52 -5.03
N PRO A 193 12.76 6.71 -5.09
CA PRO A 193 12.36 7.85 -4.29
C PRO A 193 10.90 8.20 -4.50
N LYS A 194 10.17 8.45 -3.41
CA LYS A 194 8.72 8.67 -3.44
C LYS A 194 8.22 9.45 -2.24
N ILE A 195 7.05 10.02 -2.40
CA ILE A 195 6.28 10.57 -1.28
C ILE A 195 5.30 9.48 -0.82
N ILE A 196 5.35 9.15 0.46
CA ILE A 196 4.45 8.20 1.10
C ILE A 196 3.34 8.96 1.80
N LEU A 197 2.11 8.48 1.62
CA LEU A 197 0.94 9.01 2.30
C LEU A 197 0.04 7.85 2.77
N PRO A 198 -0.67 8.00 3.90
CA PRO A 198 -1.61 7.00 4.33
C PRO A 198 -2.83 6.98 3.40
N ILE A 199 -3.42 5.81 3.20
CA ILE A 199 -4.65 5.64 2.38
C ILE A 199 -5.80 6.45 2.97
N LEU A 200 -5.91 6.49 4.31
CA LEU A 200 -6.91 7.25 5.04
C LEU A 200 -6.21 8.14 6.06
N SER A 201 -6.47 9.44 5.99
CA SER A 201 -5.99 10.41 6.96
C SER A 201 -6.96 11.58 7.06
N ARG A 202 -7.12 12.13 8.27
CA ARG A 202 -7.88 13.38 8.49
C ARG A 202 -7.06 14.61 8.15
N GLU A 203 -5.75 14.48 8.10
CA GLU A 203 -4.79 15.56 7.90
C GLU A 203 -3.81 15.15 6.79
N ALA A 204 -3.21 16.15 6.14
CA ALA A 204 -2.13 15.91 5.18
C ALA A 204 -0.89 15.38 5.93
N ARG A 205 -0.59 14.10 5.75
CA ARG A 205 0.55 13.42 6.37
C ARG A 205 1.39 12.80 5.27
N TYR A 206 2.35 13.56 4.78
CA TYR A 206 3.26 13.14 3.72
C TYR A 206 4.66 12.99 4.29
N ALA A 207 5.31 11.87 4.02
CA ALA A 207 6.70 11.63 4.35
C ALA A 207 7.50 11.33 3.07
N TYR A 208 8.76 11.71 3.05
CA TYR A 208 9.65 11.46 1.93
C TYR A 208 10.46 10.19 2.18
N ASP A 209 10.56 9.34 1.16
CA ASP A 209 11.36 8.13 1.11
C ASP A 209 12.32 8.25 -0.08
N ASP A 210 13.63 8.29 0.18
CA ASP A 210 14.73 8.49 -0.77
C ASP A 210 15.75 7.33 -0.79
#